data_91ce9134b4a9825d257fc2f3d79631e0
#
_entry.id   91ce9134b4a9825d257fc2f3d79631e0
#
_cell.length_a   1.000
_cell.length_b   1.000
_cell.length_c   1.000
_cell.angle_alpha   90.00
_cell.angle_beta   90.00
_cell.angle_gamma   90.00
#
_symmetry.space_group_name_H-M   'P 1'
#
loop_
_entity.id
_entity.type
_entity.pdbx_description
1 polymer ?
#
loop_
_entity_poly.entity_id
_entity_poly.type
_entity_poly.pdbx_seq_one_letter_code
_entity_poly.pdbx_strand_id
1 'polypeptide(L)'
;MNIEPGRRAAEAYVRSIRSGEHAASLVLGKLLSTEVVLEINGPMPNAPMETIKGAEAVLTRSSGNYAWTNALRHARWEDAKQEGGGWRINGSSDHIGGVSAQSISVLVSSDANGRITRIEHKHTPKQIQPVDRIPLAARPLINNARIMERTIAVAYTDENGNPSLTYRGSIQVLDELTLCAWIRASGGSLARSIAKNPRMSLAYRDEFRAMMIIEGRARIDNSEAMRERVWELTAEGEQNHDPARKGVPLIIDVDKMTGYIGGEQLRMARKA
;
A
#
# COMPACT_ATOMS: atom_id res chain seq x y z
N MET A 1 14.74 37.81 -12.50
CA MET A 1 13.30 37.76 -12.10
C MET A 1 13.27 37.71 -10.58
N ASN A 2 12.83 38.76 -9.89
CA ASN A 2 12.72 38.76 -8.42
C ASN A 2 11.54 37.87 -8.02
N ILE A 3 11.87 36.71 -7.42
CA ILE A 3 10.84 35.81 -6.85
C ILE A 3 10.30 36.48 -5.58
N GLU A 4 8.97 36.58 -5.47
CA GLU A 4 8.32 37.15 -4.29
C GLU A 4 8.77 36.42 -3.00
N PRO A 5 9.04 37.16 -1.91
CA PRO A 5 9.56 36.58 -0.66
C PRO A 5 8.70 35.44 -0.13
N GLY A 6 7.38 35.55 -0.18
CA GLY A 6 6.47 34.50 0.26
C GLY A 6 6.53 33.24 -0.58
N ARG A 7 6.66 33.36 -1.91
CA ARG A 7 6.87 32.21 -2.80
C ARG A 7 8.17 31.48 -2.46
N ARG A 8 9.25 32.24 -2.28
CA ARG A 8 10.56 31.69 -1.90
C ARG A 8 10.49 30.93 -0.57
N ALA A 9 9.74 31.46 0.40
CA ALA A 9 9.52 30.81 1.70
C ALA A 9 8.77 29.47 1.56
N ALA A 10 7.71 29.43 0.77
CA ALA A 10 6.92 28.23 0.52
C ALA A 10 7.74 27.15 -0.21
N GLU A 11 8.49 27.54 -1.24
CA GLU A 11 9.37 26.62 -1.96
C GLU A 11 10.53 26.08 -1.07
N ALA A 12 11.07 26.93 -0.19
CA ALA A 12 12.09 26.50 0.78
C ALA A 12 11.54 25.47 1.79
N TYR A 13 10.30 25.66 2.24
CA TYR A 13 9.62 24.69 3.11
C TYR A 13 9.50 23.32 2.46
N VAL A 14 8.93 23.25 1.26
CA VAL A 14 8.78 21.99 0.53
C VAL A 14 10.13 21.37 0.18
N ARG A 15 11.13 22.16 -0.18
CA ARG A 15 12.49 21.69 -0.43
C ARG A 15 13.12 21.04 0.81
N SER A 16 12.93 21.63 1.98
CA SER A 16 13.44 21.07 3.24
C SER A 16 12.86 19.69 3.52
N ILE A 17 11.55 19.51 3.29
CA ILE A 17 10.91 18.21 3.46
C ILE A 17 11.43 17.19 2.44
N ARG A 18 11.52 17.57 1.16
CA ARG A 18 11.94 16.68 0.06
C ARG A 18 13.35 16.18 0.21
N SER A 19 14.28 17.08 0.47
CA SER A 19 15.70 16.72 0.53
C SER A 19 16.03 15.92 1.78
N GLY A 20 15.40 16.23 2.92
CA GLY A 20 15.80 15.72 4.22
C GLY A 20 17.23 16.14 4.61
N GLU A 21 17.83 17.07 3.87
CA GLU A 21 19.21 17.53 4.06
C GLU A 21 19.27 18.58 5.17
N HIS A 22 20.31 18.48 5.99
CA HIS A 22 20.57 19.45 7.05
C HIS A 22 20.70 20.90 6.52
N ALA A 23 21.35 21.08 5.37
CA ALA A 23 21.48 22.39 4.75
C ALA A 23 20.15 23.04 4.38
N ALA A 24 19.20 22.26 3.85
CA ALA A 24 17.86 22.76 3.52
C ALA A 24 17.06 23.11 4.80
N SER A 25 17.23 22.33 5.87
CA SER A 25 16.63 22.62 7.18
C SER A 25 17.19 23.90 7.79
N LEU A 26 18.47 24.18 7.66
CA LEU A 26 19.08 25.44 8.12
C LEU A 26 18.53 26.66 7.37
N VAL A 27 18.30 26.52 6.05
CA VAL A 27 17.67 27.60 5.25
C VAL A 27 16.24 27.81 5.73
N LEU A 28 15.46 26.75 5.93
CA LEU A 28 14.11 26.86 6.47
C LEU A 28 14.09 27.51 7.83
N GLY A 29 14.98 27.11 8.75
CA GLY A 29 15.04 27.68 10.11
C GLY A 29 15.21 29.19 10.13
N LYS A 30 15.95 29.75 9.14
CA LYS A 30 16.11 31.22 9.00
C LYS A 30 14.84 31.92 8.48
N LEU A 31 13.94 31.19 7.85
CA LEU A 31 12.70 31.72 7.29
C LEU A 31 11.51 31.57 8.25
N LEU A 32 11.59 30.74 9.30
CA LEU A 32 10.54 30.58 10.26
C LEU A 32 10.46 31.81 11.18
N SER A 33 9.24 32.28 11.46
CA SER A 33 8.97 33.18 12.59
C SER A 33 9.13 32.42 13.91
N THR A 34 9.51 33.09 14.98
CA THR A 34 9.55 32.49 16.33
C THR A 34 8.22 31.91 16.75
N GLU A 35 7.13 32.55 16.34
CA GLU A 35 5.73 32.18 16.67
C GLU A 35 5.04 31.36 15.56
N VAL A 36 5.81 30.75 14.65
CA VAL A 36 5.24 29.98 13.56
C VAL A 36 4.34 28.85 14.05
N VAL A 37 3.24 28.63 13.34
CA VAL A 37 2.29 27.54 13.60
C VAL A 37 2.28 26.60 12.42
N LEU A 38 2.45 25.31 12.68
CA LEU A 38 2.26 24.24 11.70
C LEU A 38 1.01 23.43 12.09
N GLU A 39 0.06 23.37 11.19
CA GLU A 39 -1.14 22.55 11.32
C GLU A 39 -1.11 21.42 10.28
N ILE A 40 -1.33 20.20 10.76
CA ILE A 40 -1.35 19.00 9.91
C ILE A 40 -2.72 18.35 10.06
N ASN A 41 -3.51 18.37 8.99
CA ASN A 41 -4.83 17.78 8.96
C ASN A 41 -4.83 16.53 8.05
N GLY A 42 -5.19 15.38 8.61
CA GLY A 42 -5.32 14.12 7.90
C GLY A 42 -3.99 13.45 7.50
N PRO A 43 -2.90 13.51 8.31
CA PRO A 43 -1.62 12.88 7.96
C PRO A 43 -1.73 11.37 7.84
N MET A 44 -2.70 10.78 8.54
CA MET A 44 -3.08 9.36 8.48
C MET A 44 -4.61 9.27 8.49
N PRO A 45 -5.20 8.19 7.95
CA PRO A 45 -6.63 7.96 8.09
C PRO A 45 -7.07 8.00 9.56
N ASN A 46 -8.08 8.81 9.87
CA ASN A 46 -8.63 9.02 11.23
C ASN A 46 -7.66 9.63 12.24
N ALA A 47 -6.51 10.16 11.84
CA ALA A 47 -5.66 10.91 12.76
C ALA A 47 -6.29 12.26 13.10
N PRO A 48 -6.20 12.70 14.36
CA PRO A 48 -6.63 14.04 14.75
C PRO A 48 -5.74 15.10 14.08
N MET A 49 -6.26 16.31 13.97
CA MET A 49 -5.45 17.45 13.55
C MET A 49 -4.32 17.67 14.55
N GLU A 50 -3.10 17.81 14.05
CA GLU A 50 -1.91 18.10 14.83
C GLU A 50 -1.56 19.57 14.70
N THR A 51 -1.32 20.26 15.81
CA THR A 51 -0.89 21.67 15.82
C THR A 51 0.43 21.79 16.56
N ILE A 52 1.44 22.36 15.92
CA ILE A 52 2.79 22.51 16.41
C ILE A 52 3.15 23.99 16.38
N LYS A 53 3.70 24.52 17.46
CA LYS A 53 4.02 25.95 17.60
C LYS A 53 5.50 26.15 17.88
N GLY A 54 6.05 27.21 17.32
CA GLY A 54 7.44 27.62 17.49
C GLY A 54 8.41 27.05 16.45
N ALA A 55 9.41 27.83 16.08
CA ALA A 55 10.32 27.54 15.01
C ALA A 55 11.07 26.21 15.16
N GLU A 56 11.60 25.93 16.36
CA GLU A 56 12.35 24.72 16.66
C GLU A 56 11.48 23.46 16.54
N ALA A 57 10.26 23.47 17.12
CA ALA A 57 9.35 22.36 17.06
C ALA A 57 8.85 22.08 15.63
N VAL A 58 8.55 23.14 14.86
CA VAL A 58 8.17 23.02 13.45
C VAL A 58 9.32 22.46 12.63
N LEU A 59 10.56 22.92 12.85
CA LEU A 59 11.74 22.43 12.16
C LEU A 59 11.99 20.95 12.45
N THR A 60 11.94 20.55 13.72
CA THR A 60 12.09 19.16 14.17
C THR A 60 11.04 18.27 13.53
N ARG A 61 9.77 18.71 13.52
CA ARG A 61 8.67 17.94 12.95
C ARG A 61 8.79 17.79 11.43
N SER A 62 9.27 18.81 10.73
CA SER A 62 9.43 18.84 9.28
C SER A 62 10.66 18.06 8.78
N SER A 63 11.71 17.98 9.57
CA SER A 63 12.96 17.28 9.24
C SER A 63 13.03 15.85 9.83
N GLY A 64 12.16 15.51 10.76
CA GLY A 64 12.16 14.22 11.46
C GLY A 64 11.85 13.02 10.53
N ASN A 65 12.26 11.84 10.98
CA ASN A 65 12.03 10.58 10.25
C ASN A 65 10.68 9.94 10.63
N TYR A 66 9.59 10.63 10.37
CA TYR A 66 8.24 10.13 10.60
C TYR A 66 7.68 9.50 9.32
N ALA A 67 6.74 8.56 9.45
CA ALA A 67 6.14 7.87 8.30
C ALA A 67 5.54 8.85 7.28
N TRP A 68 4.82 9.88 7.74
CA TRP A 68 4.24 10.89 6.86
C TRP A 68 5.30 11.78 6.19
N THR A 69 6.40 12.12 6.89
CA THR A 69 7.52 12.87 6.30
C THR A 69 8.18 12.08 5.19
N ASN A 70 8.35 10.77 5.36
CA ASN A 70 8.85 9.89 4.31
C ASN A 70 7.93 9.88 3.08
N ALA A 71 6.62 9.83 3.28
CA ALA A 71 5.67 9.93 2.16
C ALA A 71 5.81 11.29 1.43
N LEU A 72 5.99 12.39 2.17
CA LEU A 72 6.20 13.72 1.60
C LEU A 72 7.52 13.85 0.83
N ARG A 73 8.60 13.22 1.27
CA ARG A 73 9.89 13.20 0.54
C ARG A 73 9.76 12.62 -0.87
N HIS A 74 8.90 11.63 -1.03
CA HIS A 74 8.66 10.96 -2.31
C HIS A 74 7.46 11.52 -3.07
N ALA A 75 6.81 12.57 -2.54
CA ALA A 75 5.69 13.19 -3.23
C ALA A 75 6.14 13.94 -4.50
N ARG A 76 5.29 13.92 -5.49
CA ARG A 76 5.39 14.77 -6.68
C ARG A 76 4.72 16.11 -6.37
N TRP A 77 5.48 17.18 -6.40
CA TRP A 77 5.04 18.52 -6.06
C TRP A 77 4.85 19.38 -7.30
N GLU A 78 3.80 20.19 -7.29
CA GLU A 78 3.52 21.21 -8.29
C GLU A 78 4.25 22.53 -7.95
N ASP A 79 4.18 23.48 -8.87
CA ASP A 79 4.69 24.84 -8.63
C ASP A 79 3.82 25.58 -7.61
N ALA A 80 4.44 26.50 -6.87
CA ALA A 80 3.76 27.35 -5.91
C ALA A 80 2.84 28.35 -6.63
N LYS A 81 1.59 28.45 -6.15
CA LYS A 81 0.56 29.38 -6.62
C LYS A 81 0.10 30.28 -5.49
N GLN A 82 -0.10 31.55 -5.77
CA GLN A 82 -0.62 32.49 -4.77
C GLN A 82 -2.11 32.22 -4.52
N GLU A 83 -2.47 32.06 -3.26
CA GLU A 83 -3.85 31.77 -2.85
C GLU A 83 -4.10 32.19 -1.39
N GLY A 84 -5.22 32.87 -1.13
CA GLY A 84 -5.70 33.11 0.23
C GLY A 84 -4.74 33.88 1.16
N GLY A 85 -3.94 34.81 0.64
CA GLY A 85 -2.95 35.56 1.41
C GLY A 85 -1.65 34.81 1.70
N GLY A 86 -1.45 33.65 1.08
CA GLY A 86 -0.24 32.82 1.16
C GLY A 86 0.13 32.21 -0.19
N TRP A 87 0.97 31.20 -0.13
CA TRP A 87 1.44 30.41 -1.28
C TRP A 87 1.07 28.94 -1.08
N ARG A 88 0.26 28.42 -2.00
CA ARG A 88 -0.15 27.02 -2.01
C ARG A 88 0.76 26.20 -2.91
N ILE A 89 1.18 25.05 -2.40
CA ILE A 89 1.88 24.02 -3.18
C ILE A 89 1.09 22.73 -3.03
N ASN A 90 0.64 22.17 -4.14
CA ASN A 90 -0.02 20.87 -4.14
C ASN A 90 1.00 19.77 -4.44
N GLY A 91 0.66 18.58 -4.00
CA GLY A 91 1.47 17.41 -4.25
C GLY A 91 0.63 16.15 -4.23
N SER A 92 1.24 15.07 -4.64
CA SER A 92 0.66 13.74 -4.54
C SER A 92 1.72 12.73 -4.16
N SER A 93 1.41 11.84 -3.23
CA SER A 93 2.26 10.71 -2.88
C SER A 93 1.59 9.40 -3.21
N ASP A 94 2.42 8.39 -3.48
CA ASP A 94 2.00 7.00 -3.57
C ASP A 94 1.95 6.38 -2.16
N HIS A 95 1.53 5.13 -2.07
CA HIS A 95 1.58 4.39 -0.82
C HIS A 95 3.04 4.13 -0.41
N ILE A 96 3.45 4.62 0.75
CA ILE A 96 4.82 4.49 1.25
C ILE A 96 4.81 4.25 2.77
N GLY A 97 5.50 3.20 3.21
CA GLY A 97 5.76 2.96 4.63
C GLY A 97 4.50 2.88 5.52
N GLY A 98 3.39 2.34 5.00
CA GLY A 98 2.11 2.27 5.70
C GLY A 98 1.24 3.52 5.57
N VAL A 99 1.75 4.58 4.93
CA VAL A 99 0.95 5.78 4.60
C VAL A 99 0.28 5.56 3.24
N SER A 100 -1.04 5.65 3.20
CA SER A 100 -1.82 5.51 1.97
C SER A 100 -1.46 6.57 0.93
N ALA A 101 -1.62 6.24 -0.35
CA ALA A 101 -1.53 7.22 -1.43
C ALA A 101 -2.49 8.38 -1.17
N GLN A 102 -2.03 9.62 -1.36
CA GLN A 102 -2.78 10.81 -0.98
C GLN A 102 -2.49 12.02 -1.87
N SER A 103 -3.46 12.91 -1.95
CA SER A 103 -3.25 14.27 -2.40
C SER A 103 -2.87 15.14 -1.20
N ILE A 104 -1.94 16.05 -1.42
CA ILE A 104 -1.37 16.91 -0.39
C ILE A 104 -1.57 18.35 -0.83
N SER A 105 -1.98 19.20 0.08
CA SER A 105 -2.05 20.64 -0.14
C SER A 105 -1.36 21.34 1.02
N VAL A 106 -0.36 22.15 0.72
CA VAL A 106 0.41 22.92 1.69
C VAL A 106 0.19 24.40 1.41
N LEU A 107 -0.37 25.12 2.37
CA LEU A 107 -0.49 26.59 2.32
C LEU A 107 0.54 27.18 3.29
N VAL A 108 1.40 28.04 2.77
CA VAL A 108 2.42 28.74 3.55
C VAL A 108 2.08 30.23 3.56
N SER A 109 1.83 30.78 4.75
CA SER A 109 1.65 32.22 4.96
C SER A 109 2.93 32.82 5.53
N SER A 110 3.26 34.03 5.09
CA SER A 110 4.44 34.77 5.53
C SER A 110 4.08 36.22 5.89
N ASP A 111 4.90 36.82 6.72
CA ASP A 111 4.84 38.25 6.99
C ASP A 111 5.42 39.09 5.83
N ALA A 112 5.40 40.41 5.98
CA ALA A 112 5.91 41.37 4.99
C ALA A 112 7.43 41.20 4.72
N ASN A 113 8.17 40.58 5.64
CA ASN A 113 9.60 40.30 5.50
C ASN A 113 9.88 38.91 4.89
N GLY A 114 8.84 38.17 4.53
CA GLY A 114 8.93 36.82 3.98
C GLY A 114 9.21 35.73 5.02
N ARG A 115 9.04 36.02 6.35
CA ARG A 115 9.14 35.02 7.38
C ARG A 115 7.84 34.22 7.46
N ILE A 116 7.95 32.90 7.51
CA ILE A 116 6.81 31.97 7.60
C ILE A 116 6.16 32.10 8.97
N THR A 117 4.90 32.48 9.01
CA THR A 117 4.10 32.62 10.22
C THR A 117 3.13 31.46 10.43
N ARG A 118 2.69 30.83 9.34
CA ARG A 118 1.77 29.69 9.40
C ARG A 118 2.01 28.73 8.23
N ILE A 119 1.87 27.45 8.50
CA ILE A 119 1.92 26.37 7.53
C ILE A 119 0.71 25.47 7.79
N GLU A 120 -0.07 25.22 6.74
CA GLU A 120 -1.24 24.34 6.83
C GLU A 120 -1.07 23.18 5.86
N HIS A 121 -1.05 21.95 6.38
CA HIS A 121 -1.07 20.74 5.60
C HIS A 121 -2.48 20.15 5.59
N LYS A 122 -3.02 19.91 4.40
CA LYS A 122 -4.21 19.10 4.20
C LYS A 122 -3.85 17.86 3.41
N HIS A 123 -4.08 16.70 4.01
CA HIS A 123 -3.84 15.41 3.42
C HIS A 123 -5.19 14.73 3.10
N THR A 124 -5.38 14.32 1.87
CA THR A 124 -6.61 13.65 1.44
C THR A 124 -6.24 12.30 0.85
N PRO A 125 -6.56 11.18 1.53
CA PRO A 125 -6.31 9.86 0.99
C PRO A 125 -6.97 9.69 -0.38
N LYS A 126 -6.24 9.15 -1.35
CA LYS A 126 -6.80 8.80 -2.65
C LYS A 126 -7.80 7.66 -2.47
N GLN A 127 -9.03 7.89 -2.85
CA GLN A 127 -10.04 6.84 -2.89
C GLN A 127 -9.95 6.12 -4.23
N ILE A 128 -9.71 4.81 -4.17
CA ILE A 128 -9.71 3.95 -5.35
C ILE A 128 -10.99 3.13 -5.33
N GLN A 129 -11.75 3.21 -6.42
CA GLN A 129 -12.91 2.35 -6.59
C GLN A 129 -12.44 0.90 -6.78
N PRO A 130 -13.02 -0.06 -6.07
CA PRO A 130 -12.67 -1.46 -6.26
C PRO A 130 -13.06 -1.91 -7.67
N VAL A 131 -12.18 -2.67 -8.30
CA VAL A 131 -12.52 -3.41 -9.53
C VAL A 131 -13.26 -4.70 -9.15
N ASP A 132 -14.00 -5.29 -10.10
CA ASP A 132 -14.82 -6.49 -9.85
C ASP A 132 -14.10 -7.81 -10.15
N ARG A 133 -12.84 -7.74 -10.56
CA ARG A 133 -11.99 -8.89 -10.93
C ARG A 133 -10.57 -8.74 -10.40
N ILE A 134 -9.81 -9.84 -10.38
CA ILE A 134 -8.40 -9.84 -9.99
C ILE A 134 -7.64 -8.84 -10.86
N PRO A 135 -7.04 -7.78 -10.27
CA PRO A 135 -6.36 -6.74 -11.02
C PRO A 135 -5.23 -7.31 -11.89
N LEU A 136 -5.09 -6.80 -13.11
CA LEU A 136 -4.08 -7.27 -14.05
C LEU A 136 -2.66 -7.18 -13.48
N ALA A 137 -2.35 -6.12 -12.72
CA ALA A 137 -1.05 -5.94 -12.09
C ALA A 137 -0.75 -6.99 -11.00
N ALA A 138 -1.76 -7.59 -10.38
CA ALA A 138 -1.59 -8.62 -9.35
C ALA A 138 -1.29 -10.01 -9.93
N ARG A 139 -1.80 -10.31 -11.12
CA ARG A 139 -1.72 -11.65 -11.72
C ARG A 139 -0.28 -12.16 -11.91
N PRO A 140 0.65 -11.41 -12.52
CA PRO A 140 2.03 -11.88 -12.66
C PRO A 140 2.75 -12.05 -11.33
N LEU A 141 2.45 -11.24 -10.30
CA LEU A 141 3.05 -11.38 -8.97
C LEU A 141 2.59 -12.67 -8.29
N ILE A 142 1.33 -13.04 -8.44
CA ILE A 142 0.77 -14.29 -7.90
C ILE A 142 1.37 -15.48 -8.67
N ASN A 143 1.31 -15.47 -10.00
CA ASN A 143 1.75 -16.58 -10.83
C ASN A 143 3.25 -16.87 -10.74
N ASN A 144 4.06 -15.84 -10.55
CA ASN A 144 5.51 -15.96 -10.47
C ASN A 144 6.03 -16.02 -9.02
N ALA A 145 5.15 -16.04 -8.01
CA ALA A 145 5.55 -16.00 -6.61
C ALA A 145 6.61 -17.07 -6.29
N ARG A 146 6.41 -18.31 -6.75
CA ARG A 146 7.36 -19.39 -6.54
C ARG A 146 8.70 -19.18 -7.26
N ILE A 147 8.67 -18.78 -8.53
CA ILE A 147 9.89 -18.57 -9.34
C ILE A 147 10.73 -17.45 -8.75
N MET A 148 10.08 -16.45 -8.16
CA MET A 148 10.73 -15.33 -7.50
C MET A 148 11.05 -15.61 -6.02
N GLU A 149 10.96 -16.87 -5.60
CA GLU A 149 11.18 -17.28 -4.21
C GLU A 149 10.28 -16.56 -3.18
N ARG A 150 9.10 -16.15 -3.62
CA ARG A 150 8.07 -15.52 -2.79
C ARG A 150 7.03 -16.56 -2.42
N THR A 151 6.90 -16.84 -1.15
CA THR A 151 5.83 -17.72 -0.67
C THR A 151 4.60 -16.92 -0.31
N ILE A 152 3.43 -17.43 -0.71
CA ILE A 152 2.16 -16.86 -0.30
C ILE A 152 1.74 -17.50 1.02
N ALA A 153 1.56 -16.67 2.06
CA ALA A 153 1.01 -17.13 3.33
C ALA A 153 -0.49 -17.38 3.16
N VAL A 154 -0.97 -18.50 3.68
CA VAL A 154 -2.37 -18.93 3.59
C VAL A 154 -2.90 -19.17 4.99
N ALA A 155 -3.88 -18.37 5.39
CA ALA A 155 -4.57 -18.44 6.67
C ALA A 155 -5.96 -19.05 6.47
N TYR A 156 -6.35 -19.97 7.35
CA TYR A 156 -7.64 -20.62 7.37
C TYR A 156 -7.98 -21.05 8.81
N THR A 157 -9.21 -21.50 9.05
CA THR A 157 -9.59 -22.10 10.33
C THR A 157 -9.47 -23.62 10.21
N ASP A 158 -8.76 -24.24 11.13
CA ASP A 158 -8.61 -25.70 11.15
C ASP A 158 -9.92 -26.41 11.52
N GLU A 159 -9.94 -27.73 11.44
CA GLU A 159 -11.12 -28.55 11.73
C GLU A 159 -11.59 -28.50 13.19
N ASN A 160 -10.77 -27.95 14.11
CA ASN A 160 -11.08 -27.73 15.51
C ASN A 160 -11.52 -26.28 15.83
N GLY A 161 -11.56 -25.40 14.80
CA GLY A 161 -11.91 -24.00 14.97
C GLY A 161 -10.72 -23.08 15.28
N ASN A 162 -9.51 -23.57 15.29
CA ASN A 162 -8.32 -22.76 15.58
C ASN A 162 -7.79 -22.05 14.32
N PRO A 163 -7.21 -20.85 14.45
CA PRO A 163 -6.49 -20.21 13.36
C PRO A 163 -5.28 -21.08 12.94
N SER A 164 -5.12 -21.25 11.64
CA SER A 164 -4.01 -21.99 11.06
C SER A 164 -3.33 -21.18 9.96
N LEU A 165 -2.00 -21.26 9.88
CA LEU A 165 -1.20 -20.57 8.87
C LEU A 165 -0.26 -21.56 8.20
N THR A 166 -0.17 -21.50 6.88
CA THR A 166 0.77 -22.28 6.08
C THR A 166 1.33 -21.43 4.94
N TYR A 167 2.36 -21.90 4.27
CA TYR A 167 2.91 -21.23 3.10
C TYR A 167 2.69 -22.07 1.84
N ARG A 168 2.36 -21.41 0.74
CA ARG A 168 2.16 -22.04 -0.57
C ARG A 168 2.92 -21.25 -1.65
N GLY A 169 3.78 -21.94 -2.37
CA GLY A 169 4.53 -21.35 -3.49
C GLY A 169 3.82 -21.49 -4.84
N SER A 170 2.82 -22.36 -4.93
CA SER A 170 2.20 -22.77 -6.19
C SER A 170 0.78 -22.27 -6.41
N ILE A 171 0.43 -21.16 -5.77
CA ILE A 171 -0.85 -20.46 -6.05
C ILE A 171 -0.77 -19.83 -7.44
N GLN A 172 -1.78 -20.07 -8.28
CA GLN A 172 -1.88 -19.54 -9.64
C GLN A 172 -3.22 -18.85 -9.84
N VAL A 173 -3.27 -17.90 -10.75
CA VAL A 173 -4.53 -17.30 -11.22
C VAL A 173 -5.16 -18.27 -12.22
N LEU A 174 -6.34 -18.78 -11.88
CA LEU A 174 -7.09 -19.69 -12.75
C LEU A 174 -7.87 -18.93 -13.82
N ASP A 175 -8.56 -17.87 -13.38
CA ASP A 175 -9.31 -16.95 -14.23
C ASP A 175 -9.43 -15.54 -13.61
N GLU A 176 -10.36 -14.74 -14.05
CA GLU A 176 -10.53 -13.36 -13.59
C GLU A 176 -10.99 -13.21 -12.13
N LEU A 177 -11.54 -14.26 -11.54
CA LEU A 177 -12.17 -14.25 -10.21
C LEU A 177 -11.67 -15.35 -9.29
N THR A 178 -10.85 -16.27 -9.81
CA THR A 178 -10.44 -17.46 -9.05
C THR A 178 -8.93 -17.67 -9.08
N LEU A 179 -8.43 -18.17 -7.97
CA LEU A 179 -7.09 -18.72 -7.86
C LEU A 179 -7.16 -20.24 -7.73
N CYS A 180 -6.05 -20.92 -8.01
CA CYS A 180 -5.95 -22.34 -7.81
C CYS A 180 -4.59 -22.75 -7.25
N ALA A 181 -4.55 -23.97 -6.70
CA ALA A 181 -3.32 -24.66 -6.33
C ALA A 181 -3.52 -26.17 -6.39
N TRP A 182 -2.43 -26.92 -6.60
CA TRP A 182 -2.45 -28.36 -6.44
C TRP A 182 -2.14 -28.75 -5.00
N ILE A 183 -3.02 -29.52 -4.34
CA ILE A 183 -2.81 -30.03 -3.00
C ILE A 183 -2.49 -31.51 -3.07
N ARG A 184 -1.25 -31.90 -2.71
CA ARG A 184 -0.78 -33.29 -2.76
C ARG A 184 -1.53 -34.24 -1.81
N ALA A 185 -1.93 -33.75 -0.64
CA ALA A 185 -2.64 -34.54 0.37
C ALA A 185 -4.15 -34.31 0.27
N SER A 186 -4.83 -35.09 -0.56
CA SER A 186 -6.29 -34.98 -0.78
C SER A 186 -7.12 -35.16 0.52
N GLY A 187 -6.64 -35.97 1.48
CA GLY A 187 -7.25 -36.15 2.81
C GLY A 187 -6.52 -35.38 3.92
N GLY A 188 -5.64 -34.42 3.58
CA GLY A 188 -4.86 -33.66 4.55
C GLY A 188 -5.71 -32.67 5.37
N SER A 189 -5.11 -32.11 6.42
CA SER A 189 -5.78 -31.16 7.34
C SER A 189 -6.43 -29.99 6.59
N LEU A 190 -5.76 -29.39 5.61
CA LEU A 190 -6.29 -28.28 4.83
C LEU A 190 -7.59 -28.67 4.10
N ALA A 191 -7.61 -29.83 3.41
CA ALA A 191 -8.80 -30.27 2.68
C ALA A 191 -9.99 -30.53 3.63
N ARG A 192 -9.75 -31.15 4.79
CA ARG A 192 -10.78 -31.35 5.81
C ARG A 192 -11.29 -30.04 6.42
N SER A 193 -10.37 -29.10 6.68
CA SER A 193 -10.70 -27.78 7.21
C SER A 193 -11.60 -26.97 6.27
N ILE A 194 -11.25 -26.94 4.97
CA ILE A 194 -12.02 -26.24 3.94
C ILE A 194 -13.43 -26.82 3.81
N ALA A 195 -13.61 -28.13 3.95
CA ALA A 195 -14.92 -28.76 3.91
C ALA A 195 -15.84 -28.28 5.05
N LYS A 196 -15.28 -27.89 6.20
CA LYS A 196 -16.03 -27.34 7.34
C LYS A 196 -16.17 -25.83 7.28
N ASN A 197 -15.11 -25.12 6.93
CA ASN A 197 -15.09 -23.67 6.80
C ASN A 197 -14.29 -23.27 5.55
N PRO A 198 -14.98 -22.87 4.46
CA PRO A 198 -14.31 -22.52 3.21
C PRO A 198 -13.59 -21.18 3.25
N ARG A 199 -13.78 -20.35 4.27
CA ARG A 199 -13.15 -19.02 4.33
C ARG A 199 -11.66 -19.11 4.47
N MET A 200 -10.97 -18.32 3.65
CA MET A 200 -9.50 -18.31 3.54
C MET A 200 -9.00 -16.91 3.28
N SER A 201 -7.83 -16.62 3.81
CA SER A 201 -7.09 -15.39 3.48
C SER A 201 -5.69 -15.75 3.01
N LEU A 202 -5.22 -15.06 1.99
CA LEU A 202 -3.87 -15.19 1.49
C LEU A 202 -3.14 -13.86 1.61
N ALA A 203 -1.85 -13.91 1.94
CA ALA A 203 -1.00 -12.73 2.01
C ALA A 203 0.24 -12.91 1.13
N TYR A 204 0.46 -11.93 0.25
CA TYR A 204 1.66 -11.79 -0.56
C TYR A 204 2.39 -10.51 -0.15
N ARG A 205 3.72 -10.57 -0.09
CA ARG A 205 4.58 -9.41 0.10
C ARG A 205 5.92 -9.62 -0.58
N ASP A 206 6.45 -8.55 -1.18
CA ASP A 206 7.82 -8.52 -1.69
C ASP A 206 8.59 -7.26 -1.22
N GLU A 207 9.87 -7.20 -1.54
CA GLU A 207 10.74 -6.05 -1.29
C GLU A 207 10.54 -4.91 -2.30
N PHE A 208 9.83 -5.15 -3.41
CA PHE A 208 9.60 -4.18 -4.50
C PHE A 208 8.32 -3.37 -4.33
N ARG A 209 7.87 -3.20 -3.09
CA ARG A 209 6.69 -2.41 -2.75
C ARG A 209 5.39 -3.00 -3.29
N ALA A 210 5.27 -4.31 -3.25
CA ALA A 210 3.98 -4.97 -3.42
C ALA A 210 3.57 -5.69 -2.14
N MET A 211 2.31 -5.51 -1.75
CA MET A 211 1.65 -6.25 -0.69
C MET A 211 0.19 -6.44 -1.05
N MET A 212 -0.32 -7.65 -0.88
CA MET A 212 -1.71 -7.98 -1.16
C MET A 212 -2.26 -8.89 -0.08
N ILE A 213 -3.46 -8.59 0.38
CA ILE A 213 -4.30 -9.50 1.15
C ILE A 213 -5.47 -9.90 0.26
N ILE A 214 -5.66 -11.19 0.10
CA ILE A 214 -6.70 -11.79 -0.74
C ILE A 214 -7.62 -12.57 0.18
N GLU A 215 -8.89 -12.27 0.18
CA GLU A 215 -9.92 -12.93 0.97
C GLU A 215 -10.87 -13.68 0.03
N GLY A 216 -11.23 -14.90 0.38
CA GLY A 216 -12.10 -15.69 -0.48
C GLY A 216 -12.59 -16.98 0.18
N ARG A 217 -13.17 -17.81 -0.65
CA ARG A 217 -13.73 -19.11 -0.25
C ARG A 217 -13.09 -20.22 -1.08
N ALA A 218 -12.53 -21.19 -0.40
CA ALA A 218 -11.87 -22.32 -1.01
C ALA A 218 -12.80 -23.54 -1.13
N ARG A 219 -12.61 -24.30 -2.18
CA ARG A 219 -13.23 -25.62 -2.38
C ARG A 219 -12.29 -26.57 -3.06
N ILE A 220 -12.52 -27.85 -2.89
CA ILE A 220 -11.87 -28.88 -3.70
C ILE A 220 -12.77 -29.17 -4.89
N ASP A 221 -12.21 -29.13 -6.09
CA ASP A 221 -12.92 -29.50 -7.33
C ASP A 221 -12.17 -30.64 -8.00
N ASN A 222 -12.66 -31.85 -7.79
CA ASN A 222 -12.02 -33.07 -8.26
C ASN A 222 -12.55 -33.56 -9.62
N SER A 223 -13.24 -32.68 -10.37
CA SER A 223 -13.64 -33.00 -11.75
C SER A 223 -12.41 -33.19 -12.65
N GLU A 224 -12.49 -34.08 -13.62
CA GLU A 224 -11.39 -34.39 -14.52
C GLU A 224 -10.88 -33.14 -15.25
N ALA A 225 -11.79 -32.32 -15.77
CA ALA A 225 -11.46 -31.07 -16.44
C ALA A 225 -10.68 -30.10 -15.54
N MET A 226 -11.09 -29.94 -14.27
CA MET A 226 -10.41 -29.05 -13.32
C MET A 226 -9.07 -29.64 -12.88
N ARG A 227 -8.97 -30.94 -12.69
CA ARG A 227 -7.71 -31.62 -12.38
C ARG A 227 -6.67 -31.37 -13.49
N GLU A 228 -7.05 -31.54 -14.75
CA GLU A 228 -6.15 -31.30 -15.88
C GLU A 228 -5.77 -29.82 -15.97
N ARG A 229 -6.75 -28.92 -15.87
CA ARG A 229 -6.51 -27.48 -15.95
C ARG A 229 -5.59 -26.94 -14.86
N VAL A 230 -5.78 -27.37 -13.61
CA VAL A 230 -4.93 -26.93 -12.50
C VAL A 230 -3.55 -27.59 -12.57
N TRP A 231 -3.48 -28.83 -13.05
CA TRP A 231 -2.21 -29.50 -13.25
C TRP A 231 -1.32 -28.79 -14.28
N GLU A 232 -1.89 -28.36 -15.41
CA GLU A 232 -1.18 -27.58 -16.43
C GLU A 232 -0.59 -26.27 -15.86
N LEU A 233 -1.29 -25.64 -14.94
CA LEU A 233 -0.85 -24.39 -14.28
C LEU A 233 0.13 -24.64 -13.13
N THR A 234 0.23 -25.87 -12.64
CA THR A 234 1.09 -26.23 -11.52
C THR A 234 2.56 -26.18 -11.93
N ALA A 235 3.39 -25.50 -11.13
CA ALA A 235 4.81 -25.40 -11.42
C ALA A 235 5.48 -26.77 -11.47
N GLU A 236 6.43 -26.96 -12.37
CA GLU A 236 7.14 -28.24 -12.60
C GLU A 236 7.71 -28.85 -11.31
N GLY A 237 8.28 -28.05 -10.43
CA GLY A 237 8.78 -28.52 -9.13
C GLY A 237 7.71 -29.13 -8.23
N GLU A 238 6.44 -28.69 -8.31
CA GLU A 238 5.33 -29.31 -7.59
C GLU A 238 4.83 -30.56 -8.31
N GLN A 239 4.83 -30.57 -9.64
CA GLN A 239 4.48 -31.75 -10.44
C GLN A 239 5.46 -32.90 -10.16
N ASN A 240 6.75 -32.60 -10.04
CA ASN A 240 7.79 -33.57 -9.72
C ASN A 240 7.61 -34.22 -8.34
N HIS A 241 6.92 -33.53 -7.40
CA HIS A 241 6.59 -34.07 -6.08
C HIS A 241 5.33 -34.95 -6.06
N ASP A 242 4.54 -34.95 -7.13
CA ASP A 242 3.34 -35.79 -7.27
C ASP A 242 3.16 -36.30 -8.70
N PRO A 243 4.15 -37.05 -9.25
CA PRO A 243 4.11 -37.50 -10.63
C PRO A 243 2.93 -38.43 -10.94
N ALA A 244 2.39 -39.07 -9.91
CA ALA A 244 1.23 -39.95 -10.03
C ALA A 244 -0.11 -39.18 -9.95
N ARG A 245 -0.06 -37.83 -9.82
CA ARG A 245 -1.23 -36.95 -9.73
C ARG A 245 -2.27 -37.37 -8.68
N LYS A 246 -1.82 -37.82 -7.49
CA LYS A 246 -2.70 -38.27 -6.41
C LYS A 246 -3.34 -37.11 -5.63
N GLY A 247 -2.80 -35.91 -5.78
CA GLY A 247 -3.35 -34.69 -5.22
C GLY A 247 -4.67 -34.25 -5.85
N VAL A 248 -5.17 -33.13 -5.40
CA VAL A 248 -6.46 -32.55 -5.85
C VAL A 248 -6.35 -31.05 -6.07
N PRO A 249 -7.14 -30.48 -7.01
CA PRO A 249 -7.27 -29.05 -7.18
C PRO A 249 -7.92 -28.38 -5.98
N LEU A 250 -7.26 -27.37 -5.47
CA LEU A 250 -7.84 -26.35 -4.59
C LEU A 250 -8.22 -25.17 -5.45
N ILE A 251 -9.48 -24.77 -5.43
CA ILE A 251 -10.00 -23.58 -6.10
C ILE A 251 -10.37 -22.55 -5.04
N ILE A 252 -9.97 -21.30 -5.24
CA ILE A 252 -10.22 -20.20 -4.31
C ILE A 252 -10.99 -19.12 -5.05
N ASP A 253 -12.29 -19.03 -4.77
CA ASP A 253 -13.14 -17.94 -5.25
C ASP A 253 -12.79 -16.67 -4.50
N VAL A 254 -12.20 -15.69 -5.19
CA VAL A 254 -11.74 -14.44 -4.58
C VAL A 254 -12.94 -13.51 -4.38
N ASP A 255 -13.20 -13.14 -3.15
CA ASP A 255 -14.26 -12.19 -2.79
C ASP A 255 -13.74 -10.75 -2.73
N LYS A 256 -12.49 -10.58 -2.24
CA LYS A 256 -11.90 -9.26 -2.03
C LYS A 256 -10.36 -9.32 -2.12
N MET A 257 -9.78 -8.26 -2.66
CA MET A 257 -8.33 -8.00 -2.56
C MET A 257 -8.09 -6.58 -2.09
N THR A 258 -7.11 -6.41 -1.22
CA THR A 258 -6.63 -5.10 -0.75
C THR A 258 -5.12 -5.11 -0.69
N GLY A 259 -4.53 -3.95 -0.94
CA GLY A 259 -3.07 -3.82 -0.88
C GLY A 259 -2.54 -2.69 -1.72
N TYR A 260 -1.33 -2.87 -2.20
CA TYR A 260 -0.67 -1.94 -3.12
C TYR A 260 0.37 -2.66 -3.97
N ILE A 261 0.63 -2.12 -5.15
CA ILE A 261 1.66 -2.58 -6.09
C ILE A 261 2.37 -1.34 -6.63
N GLY A 262 3.71 -1.27 -6.48
CA GLY A 262 4.51 -0.16 -6.97
C GLY A 262 4.14 1.22 -6.38
N GLY A 263 3.45 1.26 -5.22
CA GLY A 263 2.97 2.49 -4.59
C GLY A 263 1.53 2.86 -4.94
N GLU A 264 0.89 2.15 -5.85
CA GLU A 264 -0.52 2.33 -6.16
C GLU A 264 -1.38 1.41 -5.30
N GLN A 265 -2.49 1.93 -4.77
CA GLN A 265 -3.45 1.11 -4.04
C GLN A 265 -4.14 0.12 -4.97
N LEU A 266 -4.35 -1.07 -4.45
CA LEU A 266 -5.07 -2.15 -5.11
C LEU A 266 -6.32 -2.47 -4.30
N ARG A 267 -7.47 -2.45 -4.97
CA ARG A 267 -8.74 -2.88 -4.38
C ARG A 267 -9.54 -3.68 -5.40
N MET A 268 -10.04 -4.82 -4.97
CA MET A 268 -11.01 -5.62 -5.70
C MET A 268 -12.13 -6.01 -4.73
N ALA A 269 -13.35 -5.98 -5.22
CA ALA A 269 -14.51 -6.55 -4.52
C ALA A 269 -15.40 -7.21 -5.58
N ARG A 270 -15.67 -8.51 -5.39
CA ARG A 270 -16.61 -9.26 -6.25
C ARG A 270 -17.99 -8.63 -6.12
N LYS A 271 -18.65 -8.37 -7.23
CA LYS A 271 -20.07 -8.02 -7.22
C LYS A 271 -20.89 -9.24 -6.78
N ALA A 272 -21.86 -8.99 -5.92
CA ALA A 272 -22.78 -10.02 -5.44
C ALA A 272 -23.65 -10.59 -6.57
#